data_eaf02c9c09feddc039018835349c430c
#
_entry.id   eaf02c9c09feddc039018835349c430c
#
_cell.length_a   1.000
_cell.length_b   1.000
_cell.length_c   1.000
_cell.angle_alpha   90.00
_cell.angle_beta   90.00
_cell.angle_gamma   90.00
#
_symmetry.space_group_name_H-M   'P 1'
#
loop_
_entity.id
_entity.type
_entity.pdbx_description
1 polymer ?
#
loop_
_entity_poly.entity_id
_entity_poly.type
_entity_poly.pdbx_seq_one_letter_code
_entity_poly.pdbx_strand_id
1 'polypeptide(L)'
;SRRHFLGGTSAVAAAVSAATVGKAAMAALPEPVLQTRPDTMPPLVPPTGRPYNPVVTLNGWTLPWRMNNGVKEFHLVAEPVVREMSPGFKAHLWGYNGQSPGPTIEVVEGDRVRIFVTNRLPEVHSVHWHGQRLPNGMDGVTGLTQPGIPPGKTFVYEFVARRPGNFMYHPHADEMVQMAMGLYGMWVTHPKAKHPLIDEVDRDFCFLLNAFDIEPGSATPKVMTMLDFNLWAWNSRVFPGIDPLVVRKNDKVRFRIGNLTMTNHPIHLHGHEFFITGTDGGPTPKSARWPEITADIAVGQMRQLDFVADEEGD
;
A
#
# COMPACT_ATOMS: atom_id res chain seq x y z
N SER A 1 -68.35 -27.29 -5.04
CA SER A 1 -68.68 -26.77 -6.35
C SER A 1 -67.33 -26.43 -7.09
N ARG A 2 -66.99 -27.31 -8.02
CA ARG A 2 -65.82 -27.16 -8.91
C ARG A 2 -66.21 -26.20 -10.03
N ARG A 3 -65.30 -25.24 -10.34
CA ARG A 3 -65.28 -24.56 -11.64
C ARG A 3 -63.92 -24.65 -12.25
N HIS A 4 -63.83 -25.32 -13.37
CA HIS A 4 -62.73 -25.33 -14.31
C HIS A 4 -62.60 -23.95 -14.96
N PHE A 5 -61.34 -23.46 -15.12
CA PHE A 5 -61.02 -22.45 -16.11
C PHE A 5 -59.92 -23.00 -17.02
N LEU A 6 -60.34 -23.18 -18.27
CA LEU A 6 -59.40 -23.57 -19.34
C LEU A 6 -58.56 -22.40 -19.78
N GLY A 7 -57.27 -22.71 -19.95
CA GLY A 7 -56.27 -21.77 -20.34
C GLY A 7 -56.23 -21.43 -21.82
N GLY A 8 -55.73 -20.28 -22.12
CA GLY A 8 -55.27 -19.86 -23.44
C GLY A 8 -53.77 -19.74 -23.42
N THR A 9 -53.09 -20.61 -24.12
CA THR A 9 -51.64 -20.49 -24.36
C THR A 9 -51.40 -19.56 -25.53
N SER A 10 -50.96 -18.33 -25.28
CA SER A 10 -50.42 -17.45 -26.29
C SER A 10 -48.88 -17.59 -26.26
N ALA A 11 -48.36 -18.28 -27.27
CA ALA A 11 -46.93 -18.32 -27.49
C ALA A 11 -46.47 -16.97 -28.07
N VAL A 12 -45.76 -16.19 -27.27
CA VAL A 12 -45.01 -15.02 -27.74
C VAL A 12 -43.64 -15.53 -28.17
N ALA A 13 -43.41 -15.59 -29.48
CA ALA A 13 -42.11 -15.85 -30.03
C ALA A 13 -41.24 -14.58 -29.81
N ALA A 14 -40.36 -14.63 -28.85
CA ALA A 14 -39.32 -13.62 -28.69
C ALA A 14 -38.24 -13.86 -29.75
N ALA A 15 -38.17 -13.00 -30.75
CA ALA A 15 -37.05 -12.95 -31.68
C ALA A 15 -35.81 -12.49 -30.91
N VAL A 16 -34.89 -13.40 -30.62
CA VAL A 16 -33.58 -13.08 -30.12
C VAL A 16 -32.75 -12.55 -31.31
N SER A 17 -32.64 -11.25 -31.44
CA SER A 17 -31.65 -10.63 -32.30
C SER A 17 -30.28 -10.91 -31.73
N ALA A 18 -29.51 -11.80 -32.35
CA ALA A 18 -28.10 -11.98 -32.09
C ALA A 18 -27.38 -10.68 -32.47
N ALA A 19 -27.24 -9.79 -31.49
CA ALA A 19 -26.26 -8.72 -31.59
C ALA A 19 -24.89 -9.37 -31.68
N THR A 20 -24.23 -9.29 -32.82
CA THR A 20 -22.82 -9.58 -32.98
C THR A 20 -22.07 -8.59 -32.09
N VAL A 21 -21.72 -9.03 -30.89
CA VAL A 21 -20.75 -8.35 -30.04
C VAL A 21 -19.45 -8.39 -30.83
N GLY A 22 -19.15 -7.28 -31.49
CA GLY A 22 -17.85 -7.09 -32.11
C GLY A 22 -16.79 -7.39 -31.05
N LYS A 23 -15.86 -8.29 -31.34
CA LYS A 23 -14.67 -8.48 -30.52
C LYS A 23 -14.00 -7.11 -30.41
N ALA A 24 -14.26 -6.39 -29.33
CA ALA A 24 -13.38 -5.29 -28.94
C ALA A 24 -12.01 -5.94 -28.86
N ALA A 25 -11.07 -5.47 -29.69
CA ALA A 25 -9.68 -5.88 -29.60
C ALA A 25 -9.28 -5.56 -28.16
N MET A 26 -9.10 -6.57 -27.32
CA MET A 26 -8.49 -6.39 -26.02
C MET A 26 -7.12 -5.78 -26.32
N ALA A 27 -6.96 -4.53 -25.89
CA ALA A 27 -5.64 -3.92 -25.94
C ALA A 27 -4.69 -4.89 -25.25
N ALA A 28 -3.59 -5.25 -25.92
CA ALA A 28 -2.57 -6.10 -25.31
C ALA A 28 -2.21 -5.51 -23.95
N LEU A 29 -2.19 -6.35 -22.93
CA LEU A 29 -1.75 -5.91 -21.60
C LEU A 29 -0.34 -5.33 -21.73
N PRO A 30 -0.06 -4.20 -21.07
CA PRO A 30 1.29 -3.67 -21.07
C PRO A 30 2.23 -4.73 -20.50
N GLU A 31 3.42 -4.84 -21.07
CA GLU A 31 4.45 -5.74 -20.57
C GLU A 31 4.77 -5.40 -19.11
N PRO A 32 4.99 -6.41 -18.25
CA PRO A 32 5.36 -6.18 -16.86
C PRO A 32 6.65 -5.37 -16.77
N VAL A 33 6.61 -4.30 -15.96
CA VAL A 33 7.81 -3.49 -15.70
C VAL A 33 8.70 -4.24 -14.72
N LEU A 34 9.91 -4.59 -15.14
CA LEU A 34 10.91 -5.15 -14.25
C LEU A 34 11.37 -4.05 -13.29
N GLN A 35 11.38 -4.35 -11.99
CA GLN A 35 11.91 -3.43 -11.00
C GLN A 35 13.41 -3.19 -11.28
N THR A 36 13.73 -2.01 -11.85
CA THR A 36 15.08 -1.69 -12.33
C THR A 36 15.92 -0.95 -11.31
N ARG A 37 15.31 -0.44 -10.22
CA ARG A 37 16.05 0.23 -9.16
C ARG A 37 16.53 -0.80 -8.13
N PRO A 38 17.82 -0.77 -7.77
CA PRO A 38 18.31 -1.63 -6.71
C PRO A 38 17.58 -1.29 -5.40
N ASP A 39 17.10 -2.32 -4.71
CA ASP A 39 16.53 -2.21 -3.36
C ASP A 39 17.66 -2.03 -2.35
N THR A 40 18.41 -0.96 -2.47
CA THR A 40 19.52 -0.68 -1.54
C THR A 40 19.03 0.14 -0.37
N MET A 41 19.44 -0.27 0.83
CA MET A 41 19.22 0.54 2.01
C MET A 41 19.96 1.88 1.87
N PRO A 42 19.31 3.03 2.11
CA PRO A 42 19.97 4.32 2.09
C PRO A 42 21.10 4.37 3.12
N PRO A 43 22.12 5.21 2.90
CA PRO A 43 23.21 5.37 3.85
C PRO A 43 22.67 5.78 5.22
N LEU A 44 23.41 5.41 6.29
CA LEU A 44 23.06 5.74 7.68
C LEU A 44 23.07 7.26 7.99
N VAL A 45 23.53 8.07 7.07
CA VAL A 45 23.48 9.52 7.17
C VAL A 45 22.34 10.04 6.30
N PRO A 46 21.33 10.73 6.87
CA PRO A 46 20.25 11.31 6.07
C PRO A 46 20.78 12.27 5.01
N PRO A 47 20.13 12.35 3.83
CA PRO A 47 20.45 13.38 2.86
C PRO A 47 20.25 14.77 3.47
N THR A 48 21.22 15.66 3.28
CA THR A 48 21.11 17.06 3.73
C THR A 48 20.03 17.80 2.95
N GLY A 49 19.40 18.80 3.58
CA GLY A 49 18.47 19.73 2.91
C GLY A 49 17.00 19.33 2.90
N ARG A 50 16.62 18.22 3.52
CA ARG A 50 15.21 17.89 3.77
C ARG A 50 14.76 18.41 5.14
N PRO A 51 13.50 18.85 5.30
CA PRO A 51 12.99 19.31 6.59
C PRO A 51 12.70 18.15 7.57
N TYR A 52 13.00 16.93 7.20
CA TYR A 52 12.78 15.70 7.97
C TYR A 52 13.83 14.65 7.59
N ASN A 53 14.04 13.69 8.49
CA ASN A 53 14.80 12.48 8.16
C ASN A 53 13.93 11.58 7.27
N PRO A 54 14.41 11.20 6.06
CA PRO A 54 13.63 10.30 5.19
C PRO A 54 13.43 8.95 5.84
N VAL A 55 12.26 8.36 5.60
CA VAL A 55 12.04 6.97 5.98
C VAL A 55 12.81 6.03 5.07
N VAL A 56 13.10 4.85 5.59
CA VAL A 56 13.70 3.74 4.85
C VAL A 56 12.60 2.71 4.60
N THR A 57 12.14 2.63 3.36
CA THR A 57 11.28 1.52 2.95
C THR A 57 12.18 0.38 2.51
N LEU A 58 12.27 -0.64 3.36
CA LEU A 58 13.14 -1.78 3.09
C LEU A 58 12.71 -2.46 1.79
N ASN A 59 13.67 -2.72 0.91
CA ASN A 59 13.44 -3.29 -0.42
C ASN A 59 12.48 -2.47 -1.31
N GLY A 60 12.42 -1.17 -1.09
CA GLY A 60 11.61 -0.22 -1.84
C GLY A 60 12.25 1.16 -1.94
N TRP A 61 11.50 2.12 -2.40
CA TRP A 61 11.95 3.51 -2.55
C TRP A 61 10.81 4.52 -2.39
N THR A 62 11.17 5.79 -2.21
CA THR A 62 10.23 6.90 -2.01
C THR A 62 9.85 7.53 -3.35
N LEU A 63 8.55 7.84 -3.55
CA LEU A 63 8.06 8.48 -4.75
C LEU A 63 8.64 9.90 -4.90
N PRO A 64 9.32 10.21 -5.99
CA PRO A 64 9.78 11.56 -6.25
C PRO A 64 8.60 12.49 -6.53
N TRP A 65 8.78 13.76 -6.20
CA TRP A 65 7.80 14.82 -6.44
C TRP A 65 8.47 16.07 -7.01
N ARG A 66 7.67 16.95 -7.58
CA ARG A 66 8.09 18.28 -7.98
C ARG A 66 7.22 19.33 -7.31
N MET A 67 7.79 20.52 -7.08
CA MET A 67 7.00 21.67 -6.60
C MET A 67 6.43 22.43 -7.81
N ASN A 68 5.13 22.67 -7.80
CA ASN A 68 4.46 23.47 -8.80
C ASN A 68 3.50 24.46 -8.11
N ASN A 69 3.84 25.76 -8.11
CA ASN A 69 3.06 26.82 -7.48
C ASN A 69 2.61 26.51 -6.04
N GLY A 70 3.53 25.98 -5.21
CA GLY A 70 3.26 25.65 -3.81
C GLY A 70 2.52 24.32 -3.60
N VAL A 71 2.31 23.54 -4.66
CA VAL A 71 1.71 22.21 -4.61
C VAL A 71 2.78 21.16 -4.90
N LYS A 72 2.89 20.14 -4.05
CA LYS A 72 3.72 18.94 -4.32
C LYS A 72 2.99 18.03 -5.29
N GLU A 73 3.55 17.85 -6.46
CA GLU A 73 2.99 16.99 -7.49
C GLU A 73 3.71 15.64 -7.53
N PHE A 74 2.91 14.59 -7.47
CA PHE A 74 3.34 13.19 -7.56
C PHE A 74 2.70 12.52 -8.78
N HIS A 75 3.33 11.49 -9.30
CA HIS A 75 2.75 10.66 -10.35
C HIS A 75 2.85 9.18 -9.98
N LEU A 76 1.71 8.57 -9.68
CA LEU A 76 1.55 7.14 -9.48
C LEU A 76 1.06 6.50 -10.78
N VAL A 77 1.74 5.45 -11.20
CA VAL A 77 1.34 4.64 -12.35
C VAL A 77 1.03 3.23 -11.87
N ALA A 78 -0.24 2.84 -11.87
CA ALA A 78 -0.65 1.47 -11.57
C ALA A 78 -0.41 0.60 -12.81
N GLU A 79 0.39 -0.45 -12.69
CA GLU A 79 0.83 -1.27 -13.83
C GLU A 79 1.23 -2.70 -13.42
N PRO A 80 1.24 -3.67 -14.35
CA PRO A 80 1.82 -4.98 -14.09
C PRO A 80 3.32 -4.87 -13.80
N VAL A 81 3.80 -5.62 -12.81
CA VAL A 81 5.20 -5.62 -12.38
C VAL A 81 5.71 -7.04 -12.18
N VAL A 82 7.02 -7.22 -12.24
CA VAL A 82 7.69 -8.46 -11.80
C VAL A 82 8.47 -8.16 -10.52
N ARG A 83 8.10 -8.83 -9.45
CA ARG A 83 8.75 -8.70 -8.14
C ARG A 83 9.56 -9.96 -7.83
N GLU A 84 10.84 -9.81 -7.56
CA GLU A 84 11.61 -10.88 -6.95
C GLU A 84 11.30 -10.92 -5.44
N MET A 85 10.58 -11.94 -5.00
CA MET A 85 10.14 -12.09 -3.62
C MET A 85 11.21 -12.70 -2.72
N SER A 86 12.03 -13.58 -3.29
CA SER A 86 13.25 -14.12 -2.70
C SER A 86 14.23 -14.51 -3.83
N PRO A 87 15.49 -14.76 -3.56
CA PRO A 87 16.47 -15.10 -4.59
C PRO A 87 15.98 -16.22 -5.52
N GLY A 88 15.83 -15.89 -6.81
CA GLY A 88 15.34 -16.82 -7.85
C GLY A 88 13.82 -17.01 -7.91
N PHE A 89 13.04 -16.49 -6.97
CA PHE A 89 11.58 -16.55 -6.99
C PHE A 89 10.99 -15.21 -7.41
N LYS A 90 10.48 -15.14 -8.63
CA LYS A 90 9.85 -13.95 -9.23
C LYS A 90 8.36 -14.14 -9.34
N ALA A 91 7.59 -13.17 -8.83
CA ALA A 91 6.13 -13.14 -8.95
C ALA A 91 5.69 -12.07 -9.94
N HIS A 92 4.65 -12.37 -10.72
CA HIS A 92 3.96 -11.44 -11.60
C HIS A 92 2.84 -10.78 -10.80
N LEU A 93 3.08 -9.55 -10.39
CA LEU A 93 2.18 -8.77 -9.54
C LEU A 93 1.62 -7.57 -10.31
N TRP A 94 0.75 -6.83 -9.66
CA TRP A 94 0.44 -5.45 -10.00
C TRP A 94 1.06 -4.53 -8.95
N GLY A 95 1.53 -3.38 -9.38
CA GLY A 95 2.20 -2.45 -8.48
C GLY A 95 2.09 -1.02 -8.98
N TYR A 96 2.81 -0.14 -8.30
CA TYR A 96 2.89 1.26 -8.71
C TYR A 96 4.33 1.62 -9.07
N ASN A 97 4.51 2.29 -10.20
CA ASN A 97 5.82 2.78 -10.65
C ASN A 97 6.90 1.69 -10.68
N GLY A 98 6.54 0.52 -11.19
CA GLY A 98 7.47 -0.60 -11.38
C GLY A 98 7.77 -1.41 -10.12
N GLN A 99 7.03 -1.23 -9.03
CA GLN A 99 7.28 -1.97 -7.78
C GLN A 99 6.00 -2.35 -7.02
N SER A 100 6.11 -3.40 -6.20
CA SER A 100 5.18 -3.78 -5.13
C SER A 100 5.98 -4.06 -3.85
N PRO A 101 5.64 -3.44 -2.70
CA PRO A 101 4.67 -2.36 -2.58
C PRO A 101 5.01 -1.17 -3.45
N GLY A 102 4.02 -0.34 -3.75
CA GLY A 102 4.23 0.94 -4.41
C GLY A 102 5.19 1.85 -3.63
N PRO A 103 5.75 2.88 -4.26
CA PRO A 103 6.72 3.76 -3.62
C PRO A 103 6.10 4.48 -2.42
N THR A 104 6.88 4.62 -1.35
CA THR A 104 6.47 5.39 -0.18
C THR A 104 6.26 6.85 -0.55
N ILE A 105 5.12 7.41 -0.17
CA ILE A 105 4.84 8.84 -0.32
C ILE A 105 5.20 9.54 0.98
N GLU A 106 6.14 10.49 0.91
CA GLU A 106 6.56 11.30 2.05
C GLU A 106 6.17 12.77 1.85
N VAL A 107 5.44 13.31 2.80
CA VAL A 107 4.99 14.70 2.82
C VAL A 107 5.16 15.32 4.20
N VAL A 108 5.04 16.63 4.29
CA VAL A 108 5.05 17.37 5.54
C VAL A 108 3.63 17.84 5.86
N GLU A 109 3.27 17.85 7.12
CA GLU A 109 2.00 18.41 7.61
C GLU A 109 1.76 19.80 7.05
N GLY A 110 0.59 20.00 6.43
CA GLY A 110 0.21 21.23 5.75
C GLY A 110 0.58 21.27 4.27
N ASP A 111 1.34 20.30 3.74
CA ASP A 111 1.59 20.23 2.31
C ASP A 111 0.29 20.08 1.53
N ARG A 112 0.12 20.90 0.51
CA ARG A 112 -0.87 20.68 -0.52
C ARG A 112 -0.27 19.73 -1.54
N VAL A 113 -0.93 18.59 -1.75
CA VAL A 113 -0.49 17.56 -2.67
C VAL A 113 -1.42 17.43 -3.85
N ARG A 114 -0.85 17.13 -5.01
CA ARG A 114 -1.57 16.76 -6.22
C ARG A 114 -0.97 15.48 -6.76
N ILE A 115 -1.77 14.42 -6.82
CA ILE A 115 -1.32 13.10 -7.21
C ILE A 115 -2.04 12.69 -8.48
N PHE A 116 -1.29 12.59 -9.57
CA PHE A 116 -1.77 12.04 -10.83
C PHE A 116 -1.69 10.52 -10.73
N VAL A 117 -2.82 9.84 -10.79
CA VAL A 117 -2.88 8.38 -10.81
C VAL A 117 -3.24 7.92 -12.21
N THR A 118 -2.28 7.31 -12.91
CA THR A 118 -2.46 6.75 -14.25
C THR A 118 -2.68 5.25 -14.14
N ASN A 119 -3.78 4.78 -14.70
CA ASN A 119 -4.12 3.36 -14.73
C ASN A 119 -3.60 2.70 -16.01
N ARG A 120 -2.62 1.80 -15.89
CA ARG A 120 -2.12 0.91 -16.96
C ARG A 120 -2.49 -0.55 -16.72
N LEU A 121 -3.38 -0.81 -15.75
CA LEU A 121 -3.93 -2.15 -15.53
C LEU A 121 -4.99 -2.48 -16.59
N PRO A 122 -5.35 -3.76 -16.75
CA PRO A 122 -6.41 -4.17 -17.66
C PRO A 122 -7.82 -3.82 -17.18
N GLU A 123 -7.95 -3.41 -15.92
CA GLU A 123 -9.20 -3.20 -15.22
C GLU A 123 -9.33 -1.75 -14.72
N VAL A 124 -10.56 -1.38 -14.33
CA VAL A 124 -10.82 -0.10 -13.67
C VAL A 124 -10.07 -0.03 -12.34
N HIS A 125 -9.50 1.11 -12.04
CA HIS A 125 -8.69 1.36 -10.85
C HIS A 125 -9.16 2.60 -10.09
N SER A 126 -8.83 2.69 -8.81
CA SER A 126 -8.84 3.91 -8.01
C SER A 126 -7.87 3.74 -6.83
N VAL A 127 -7.51 4.85 -6.19
CA VAL A 127 -6.65 4.83 -5.00
C VAL A 127 -7.38 5.45 -3.83
N HIS A 128 -7.55 4.66 -2.76
CA HIS A 128 -7.97 5.14 -1.46
C HIS A 128 -6.76 5.52 -0.60
N TRP A 129 -6.85 6.69 0.03
CA TRP A 129 -5.82 7.25 0.90
C TRP A 129 -6.17 6.94 2.35
N HIS A 130 -5.93 5.71 2.74
CA HIS A 130 -6.36 5.13 4.01
C HIS A 130 -5.88 5.94 5.22
N GLY A 131 -6.82 6.43 6.00
CA GLY A 131 -6.57 7.21 7.22
C GLY A 131 -6.35 8.72 6.98
N GLN A 132 -6.29 9.20 5.74
CA GLN A 132 -6.18 10.62 5.46
C GLN A 132 -7.50 11.36 5.71
N ARG A 133 -7.41 12.59 6.22
CA ARG A 133 -8.56 13.49 6.38
C ARG A 133 -8.64 14.42 5.17
N LEU A 134 -9.44 14.07 4.20
CA LEU A 134 -9.51 14.71 2.89
C LEU A 134 -10.96 14.99 2.45
N PRO A 135 -11.18 15.78 1.39
CA PRO A 135 -12.51 16.00 0.81
C PRO A 135 -13.10 14.68 0.27
N ASN A 136 -14.41 14.49 0.44
CA ASN A 136 -15.09 13.25 0.04
C ASN A 136 -14.79 12.83 -1.42
N GLY A 137 -14.80 13.75 -2.38
CA GLY A 137 -14.50 13.47 -3.79
C GLY A 137 -13.04 13.05 -4.07
N MET A 138 -12.15 13.05 -3.05
CA MET A 138 -10.75 12.62 -3.11
C MET A 138 -10.49 11.32 -2.36
N ASP A 139 -11.53 10.69 -1.79
CA ASP A 139 -11.41 9.50 -0.96
C ASP A 139 -11.10 8.21 -1.74
N GLY A 140 -11.36 8.22 -3.04
CA GLY A 140 -10.92 7.13 -3.93
C GLY A 140 -11.87 5.93 -4.01
N VAL A 141 -13.05 5.98 -3.40
CA VAL A 141 -14.01 4.87 -3.40
C VAL A 141 -14.80 4.85 -4.70
N THR A 142 -14.48 3.92 -5.58
CA THR A 142 -15.14 3.75 -6.89
C THR A 142 -16.65 3.52 -6.73
N GLY A 143 -17.43 4.30 -7.47
CA GLY A 143 -18.90 4.21 -7.46
C GLY A 143 -19.58 4.95 -6.31
N LEU A 144 -18.82 5.44 -5.31
CA LEU A 144 -19.35 6.19 -4.17
C LEU A 144 -18.82 7.63 -4.15
N THR A 145 -17.50 7.82 -4.12
CA THR A 145 -16.89 9.15 -4.01
C THR A 145 -16.32 9.65 -5.34
N GLN A 146 -16.08 8.75 -6.28
CA GLN A 146 -15.59 9.05 -7.62
C GLN A 146 -15.96 7.95 -8.63
N PRO A 147 -15.93 8.23 -9.95
CA PRO A 147 -15.90 7.19 -10.96
C PRO A 147 -14.55 6.48 -10.95
N GLY A 148 -14.53 5.21 -11.28
CA GLY A 148 -13.28 4.48 -11.45
C GLY A 148 -12.43 5.04 -12.60
N ILE A 149 -11.13 4.83 -12.55
CA ILE A 149 -10.16 5.25 -13.57
C ILE A 149 -10.06 4.13 -14.62
N PRO A 150 -10.59 4.31 -15.83
CA PRO A 150 -10.47 3.27 -16.87
C PRO A 150 -9.02 3.02 -17.29
N PRO A 151 -8.71 1.87 -17.89
CA PRO A 151 -7.40 1.60 -18.48
C PRO A 151 -6.92 2.73 -19.40
N GLY A 152 -5.67 3.15 -19.26
CA GLY A 152 -5.04 4.22 -20.02
C GLY A 152 -5.46 5.65 -19.62
N LYS A 153 -6.27 5.81 -18.58
CA LYS A 153 -6.72 7.13 -18.08
C LYS A 153 -5.99 7.53 -16.80
N THR A 154 -6.08 8.83 -16.50
CA THR A 154 -5.49 9.44 -15.31
C THR A 154 -6.58 10.18 -14.53
N PHE A 155 -6.60 9.99 -13.22
CA PHE A 155 -7.38 10.80 -12.28
C PHE A 155 -6.43 11.65 -11.44
N VAL A 156 -6.88 12.81 -10.98
CA VAL A 156 -6.07 13.75 -10.19
C VAL A 156 -6.69 13.88 -8.80
N TYR A 157 -5.95 13.46 -7.79
CA TYR A 157 -6.29 13.67 -6.39
C TYR A 157 -5.58 14.92 -5.89
N GLU A 158 -6.31 15.85 -5.25
CA GLU A 158 -5.72 17.06 -4.68
C GLU A 158 -6.30 17.33 -3.30
N PHE A 159 -5.44 17.37 -2.28
CA PHE A 159 -5.82 17.62 -0.89
C PHE A 159 -4.64 18.14 -0.06
N VAL A 160 -4.90 18.45 1.20
CA VAL A 160 -3.87 18.86 2.16
C VAL A 160 -3.58 17.73 3.13
N ALA A 161 -2.31 17.40 3.33
CA ALA A 161 -1.86 16.49 4.37
C ALA A 161 -2.03 17.15 5.75
N ARG A 162 -3.09 16.77 6.48
CA ARG A 162 -3.55 17.57 7.64
C ARG A 162 -2.93 17.18 8.97
N ARG A 163 -2.36 16.00 9.09
CA ARG A 163 -1.83 15.50 10.37
C ARG A 163 -0.59 14.63 10.18
N PRO A 164 0.40 14.68 11.08
CA PRO A 164 1.52 13.77 11.04
C PRO A 164 1.09 12.34 11.42
N GLY A 165 1.79 11.37 10.88
CA GLY A 165 1.53 9.95 11.13
C GLY A 165 1.93 9.06 9.97
N ASN A 166 1.61 7.79 10.11
CA ASN A 166 1.81 6.75 9.12
C ASN A 166 0.46 6.24 8.63
N PHE A 167 0.34 6.10 7.33
CA PHE A 167 -0.88 5.75 6.62
C PHE A 167 -0.54 4.82 5.46
N MET A 168 -1.58 4.33 4.79
CA MET A 168 -1.45 3.46 3.63
C MET A 168 -2.18 4.06 2.43
N TYR A 169 -1.87 3.60 1.25
CA TYR A 169 -2.72 3.78 0.09
C TYR A 169 -2.90 2.45 -0.63
N HIS A 170 -4.09 2.21 -1.12
CA HIS A 170 -4.46 0.95 -1.76
C HIS A 170 -5.61 1.15 -2.75
N PRO A 171 -5.88 0.19 -3.66
CA PRO A 171 -7.01 0.29 -4.58
C PRO A 171 -8.35 0.24 -3.83
N HIS A 172 -9.37 0.86 -4.43
CA HIS A 172 -10.75 0.76 -3.99
C HIS A 172 -11.73 0.59 -5.18
N ALA A 173 -11.23 -0.04 -6.25
CA ALA A 173 -11.97 -0.61 -7.35
C ALA A 173 -11.56 -2.07 -7.44
N ASP A 174 -12.47 -3.02 -7.25
CA ASP A 174 -12.15 -4.45 -7.11
C ASP A 174 -10.98 -4.70 -6.13
N GLU A 175 -11.13 -4.19 -4.94
CA GLU A 175 -10.09 -4.12 -3.91
C GLU A 175 -9.48 -5.49 -3.63
N MET A 176 -10.33 -6.53 -3.54
CA MET A 176 -9.87 -7.89 -3.21
C MET A 176 -8.89 -8.42 -4.26
N VAL A 177 -9.21 -8.30 -5.54
CA VAL A 177 -8.34 -8.74 -6.64
C VAL A 177 -7.07 -7.92 -6.68
N GLN A 178 -7.20 -6.60 -6.64
CA GLN A 178 -6.07 -5.69 -6.83
C GLN A 178 -5.10 -5.72 -5.65
N MET A 179 -5.60 -5.90 -4.42
CA MET A 179 -4.75 -6.11 -3.23
C MET A 179 -4.04 -7.47 -3.28
N ALA A 180 -4.74 -8.55 -3.66
CA ALA A 180 -4.13 -9.87 -3.84
C ALA A 180 -3.04 -9.87 -4.92
N MET A 181 -3.15 -9.01 -5.92
CA MET A 181 -2.14 -8.81 -6.95
C MET A 181 -0.95 -7.94 -6.50
N GLY A 182 -1.02 -7.28 -5.32
CA GLY A 182 0.12 -6.55 -4.75
C GLY A 182 0.06 -5.02 -4.89
N LEU A 183 -1.10 -4.44 -5.20
CA LEU A 183 -1.29 -2.99 -5.25
C LEU A 183 -1.54 -2.40 -3.85
N TYR A 184 -0.54 -1.82 -3.27
CA TYR A 184 -0.59 -1.10 -1.99
C TYR A 184 0.68 -0.30 -1.78
N GLY A 185 0.68 0.69 -0.88
CA GLY A 185 1.87 1.45 -0.56
C GLY A 185 1.77 2.21 0.76
N MET A 186 2.90 2.72 1.23
CA MET A 186 3.06 3.47 2.46
C MET A 186 2.89 4.97 2.20
N TRP A 187 2.24 5.64 3.15
CA TRP A 187 2.21 7.11 3.22
C TRP A 187 2.70 7.57 4.58
N VAL A 188 3.65 8.49 4.59
CA VAL A 188 4.17 9.12 5.81
C VAL A 188 3.98 10.62 5.72
N THR A 189 3.31 11.20 6.73
CA THR A 189 3.25 12.64 6.92
C THR A 189 4.17 13.01 8.09
N HIS A 190 5.23 13.75 7.78
CA HIS A 190 6.14 14.28 8.80
C HIS A 190 5.55 15.53 9.46
N PRO A 191 5.81 15.78 10.74
CA PRO A 191 5.36 17.01 11.39
C PRO A 191 6.04 18.24 10.77
N LYS A 192 5.33 19.35 10.67
CA LYS A 192 5.83 20.61 10.12
C LYS A 192 6.93 21.25 10.97
N ALA A 193 6.90 20.97 12.28
CA ALA A 193 7.86 21.46 13.27
C ALA A 193 8.04 20.40 14.34
N LYS A 194 8.97 20.63 15.31
CA LYS A 194 9.14 19.74 16.46
C LYS A 194 7.78 19.49 17.13
N HIS A 195 7.36 18.23 17.16
CA HIS A 195 6.05 17.83 17.64
C HIS A 195 6.17 17.27 19.07
N PRO A 196 5.30 17.68 20.03
CA PRO A 196 5.44 17.26 21.43
C PRO A 196 5.25 15.76 21.65
N LEU A 197 4.53 15.08 20.73
CA LEU A 197 4.22 13.66 20.81
C LEU A 197 5.03 12.79 19.85
N ILE A 198 5.91 13.37 19.03
CA ILE A 198 6.73 12.60 18.08
C ILE A 198 8.19 12.86 18.42
N ASP A 199 8.85 11.83 18.91
CA ASP A 199 10.27 11.91 19.24
C ASP A 199 11.12 11.82 17.95
N GLU A 200 12.27 12.49 17.97
CA GLU A 200 13.27 12.35 16.91
C GLU A 200 13.95 10.99 17.01
N VAL A 201 14.19 10.38 15.87
CA VAL A 201 14.86 9.09 15.76
C VAL A 201 15.99 9.16 14.75
N ASP A 202 17.00 8.30 14.93
CA ASP A 202 18.15 8.19 14.05
C ASP A 202 17.82 7.36 12.80
N ARG A 203 16.94 6.36 12.97
CA ARG A 203 16.49 5.46 11.90
C ARG A 203 14.98 5.29 11.96
N ASP A 204 14.33 5.38 10.79
CA ASP A 204 12.87 5.31 10.63
C ASP A 204 12.54 4.35 9.49
N PHE A 205 12.09 3.14 9.80
CA PHE A 205 11.84 2.08 8.83
C PHE A 205 10.35 1.86 8.59
N CYS A 206 10.01 1.62 7.33
CA CYS A 206 8.64 1.36 6.91
C CYS A 206 8.45 -0.07 6.41
N PHE A 207 7.40 -0.71 6.91
CA PHE A 207 7.00 -2.06 6.52
C PHE A 207 5.52 -2.12 6.23
N LEU A 208 5.17 -2.81 5.16
CA LEU A 208 3.81 -3.20 4.85
C LEU A 208 3.73 -4.72 4.77
N LEU A 209 2.85 -5.28 5.58
CA LEU A 209 2.56 -6.71 5.56
C LEU A 209 1.53 -6.98 4.48
N ASN A 210 1.78 -7.98 3.65
CA ASN A 210 0.83 -8.51 2.70
C ASN A 210 0.94 -10.03 2.63
N ALA A 211 -0.11 -10.68 2.15
CA ALA A 211 -0.17 -12.12 1.99
C ALA A 211 -0.51 -12.47 0.54
N PHE A 212 0.11 -13.52 0.02
CA PHE A 212 -0.11 -14.02 -1.32
C PHE A 212 -0.43 -15.51 -1.28
N ASP A 213 -1.21 -15.96 -2.25
CA ASP A 213 -1.38 -17.37 -2.56
C ASP A 213 -0.82 -17.63 -3.96
N ILE A 214 0.38 -18.20 -4.02
CA ILE A 214 1.06 -18.51 -5.28
C ILE A 214 1.37 -20.01 -5.30
N GLU A 215 0.72 -20.72 -6.22
CA GLU A 215 0.95 -22.17 -6.38
C GLU A 215 2.41 -22.46 -6.73
N PRO A 216 3.00 -23.53 -6.16
CA PRO A 216 4.33 -24.00 -6.55
C PRO A 216 4.42 -24.22 -8.06
N GLY A 217 5.41 -23.56 -8.69
CA GLY A 217 5.60 -23.59 -10.14
C GLY A 217 4.81 -22.52 -10.91
N SER A 218 3.95 -21.75 -10.25
CA SER A 218 3.31 -20.55 -10.78
C SER A 218 4.13 -19.31 -10.40
N ALA A 219 3.87 -18.21 -11.11
CA ALA A 219 4.42 -16.90 -10.78
C ALA A 219 3.32 -15.86 -10.45
N THR A 220 2.04 -16.23 -10.62
CA THR A 220 0.93 -15.30 -10.47
C THR A 220 0.08 -15.67 -9.25
N PRO A 221 -0.26 -14.69 -8.39
CA PRO A 221 -1.13 -14.95 -7.24
C PRO A 221 -2.54 -15.37 -7.65
N LYS A 222 -3.15 -16.24 -6.84
CA LYS A 222 -4.60 -16.47 -6.87
C LYS A 222 -5.30 -15.29 -6.18
N VAL A 223 -6.31 -14.74 -6.81
CA VAL A 223 -6.98 -13.52 -6.34
C VAL A 223 -8.24 -13.77 -5.50
N MET A 224 -8.70 -15.01 -5.43
CA MET A 224 -9.92 -15.37 -4.69
C MET A 224 -9.64 -16.02 -3.33
N THR A 225 -8.39 -16.07 -2.90
CA THR A 225 -8.00 -16.61 -1.60
C THR A 225 -8.36 -15.64 -0.49
N MET A 226 -9.06 -16.12 0.53
CA MET A 226 -9.48 -15.29 1.66
C MET A 226 -8.63 -15.49 2.91
N LEU A 227 -8.25 -16.73 3.22
CA LEU A 227 -7.49 -17.06 4.43
C LEU A 227 -6.33 -18.05 4.18
N ASP A 228 -6.44 -18.88 3.15
CA ASP A 228 -5.48 -19.97 2.88
C ASP A 228 -4.25 -19.46 2.09
N PHE A 229 -3.68 -18.35 2.53
CA PHE A 229 -2.44 -17.82 1.97
C PHE A 229 -1.26 -18.73 2.30
N ASN A 230 -0.31 -18.81 1.36
CA ASN A 230 0.91 -19.62 1.53
C ASN A 230 2.20 -18.79 1.63
N LEU A 231 2.12 -17.47 1.41
CA LEU A 231 3.25 -16.54 1.48
C LEU A 231 2.85 -15.30 2.27
N TRP A 232 3.55 -15.04 3.37
CA TRP A 232 3.43 -13.80 4.14
C TRP A 232 4.67 -12.95 3.90
N ALA A 233 4.46 -11.74 3.44
CA ALA A 233 5.51 -10.88 2.92
C ALA A 233 5.67 -9.59 3.73
N TRP A 234 6.92 -9.15 3.87
CA TRP A 234 7.31 -7.82 4.28
C TRP A 234 7.73 -7.03 3.05
N ASN A 235 6.99 -5.96 2.72
CA ASN A 235 7.25 -5.17 1.51
C ASN A 235 7.35 -6.05 0.24
N SER A 236 6.40 -6.99 0.07
CA SER A 236 6.36 -7.97 -1.03
C SER A 236 7.62 -8.82 -1.16
N ARG A 237 8.32 -9.08 -0.05
CA ARG A 237 9.43 -10.03 0.01
C ARG A 237 9.23 -11.05 1.12
N VAL A 238 9.76 -12.23 0.92
CA VAL A 238 9.77 -13.33 1.89
C VAL A 238 11.21 -13.75 2.18
N PHE A 239 11.43 -14.36 3.35
CA PHE A 239 12.77 -14.87 3.70
C PHE A 239 13.27 -15.89 2.65
N PRO A 240 14.55 -15.84 2.25
CA PRO A 240 15.63 -14.94 2.67
C PRO A 240 15.80 -13.67 1.80
N GLY A 241 14.78 -13.26 1.07
CA GLY A 241 14.83 -12.11 0.16
C GLY A 241 14.65 -10.74 0.82
N ILE A 242 14.48 -10.69 2.15
CA ILE A 242 14.35 -9.46 2.92
C ILE A 242 15.74 -9.01 3.35
N ASP A 243 16.10 -7.74 3.04
CA ASP A 243 17.38 -7.19 3.45
C ASP A 243 17.44 -7.00 4.97
N PRO A 244 18.62 -7.14 5.60
CA PRO A 244 18.79 -6.89 7.02
C PRO A 244 18.59 -5.42 7.36
N LEU A 245 18.08 -5.14 8.55
CA LEU A 245 18.02 -3.81 9.13
C LEU A 245 19.35 -3.49 9.79
N VAL A 246 20.05 -2.46 9.30
CA VAL A 246 21.35 -2.05 9.84
C VAL A 246 21.21 -0.75 10.62
N VAL A 247 21.54 -0.80 11.90
CA VAL A 247 21.54 0.33 12.82
C VAL A 247 22.88 0.39 13.58
N ARG A 248 23.17 1.49 14.24
CA ARG A 248 24.31 1.62 15.14
C ARG A 248 23.85 1.36 16.57
N LYS A 249 24.75 0.89 17.41
CA LYS A 249 24.49 0.80 18.85
C LYS A 249 24.07 2.17 19.39
N ASN A 250 23.02 2.16 20.19
CA ASN A 250 22.33 3.31 20.78
C ASN A 250 21.54 4.20 19.78
N ASP A 251 21.41 3.81 18.51
CA ASP A 251 20.46 4.50 17.63
C ASP A 251 19.04 4.41 18.19
N LYS A 252 18.31 5.51 18.14
CA LYS A 252 16.87 5.54 18.34
C LYS A 252 16.21 5.11 17.04
N VAL A 253 15.48 4.02 17.09
CA VAL A 253 14.91 3.37 15.91
C VAL A 253 13.38 3.43 15.97
N ARG A 254 12.78 3.69 14.82
CA ARG A 254 11.34 3.65 14.63
C ARG A 254 10.98 2.65 13.57
N PHE A 255 10.00 1.81 13.86
CA PHE A 255 9.31 0.98 12.88
C PHE A 255 7.91 1.52 12.66
N ARG A 256 7.54 1.71 11.40
CA ARG A 256 6.19 2.02 10.94
C ARG A 256 5.68 0.81 10.19
N ILE A 257 4.67 0.14 10.76
CA ILE A 257 4.19 -1.14 10.25
C ILE A 257 2.71 -1.03 9.94
N GLY A 258 2.32 -1.39 8.71
CA GLY A 258 0.94 -1.49 8.26
C GLY A 258 0.57 -2.91 7.92
N ASN A 259 -0.64 -3.34 8.29
CA ASN A 259 -1.16 -4.66 7.99
C ASN A 259 -2.22 -4.58 6.88
N LEU A 260 -1.86 -5.05 5.71
CA LEU A 260 -2.70 -5.14 4.52
C LEU A 260 -3.03 -6.60 4.17
N THR A 261 -2.96 -7.49 5.16
CA THR A 261 -3.39 -8.89 5.04
C THR A 261 -4.83 -9.07 5.49
N MET A 262 -5.33 -10.29 5.45
CA MET A 262 -6.68 -10.65 5.90
C MET A 262 -6.71 -11.19 7.34
N THR A 263 -5.59 -11.20 8.04
CA THR A 263 -5.46 -11.72 9.42
C THR A 263 -4.64 -10.75 10.27
N ASN A 264 -4.78 -10.85 11.61
CA ASN A 264 -3.91 -10.13 12.53
C ASN A 264 -2.50 -10.71 12.50
N HIS A 265 -1.50 -9.85 12.68
CA HIS A 265 -0.11 -10.27 12.74
C HIS A 265 0.56 -9.76 14.02
N PRO A 266 1.02 -10.65 14.90
CA PRO A 266 1.88 -10.30 16.02
C PRO A 266 3.30 -10.02 15.50
N ILE A 267 3.81 -8.83 15.79
CA ILE A 267 5.16 -8.40 15.42
C ILE A 267 6.03 -8.43 16.66
N HIS A 268 7.01 -9.32 16.65
CA HIS A 268 7.94 -9.53 17.75
C HIS A 268 9.34 -9.02 17.40
N LEU A 269 9.94 -8.30 18.34
CA LEU A 269 11.33 -7.83 18.24
C LEU A 269 12.19 -8.65 19.20
N HIS A 270 13.21 -9.31 18.66
CA HIS A 270 14.17 -10.04 19.47
C HIS A 270 15.16 -9.09 20.15
N GLY A 271 15.54 -9.41 21.38
CA GLY A 271 16.59 -8.73 22.13
C GLY A 271 16.26 -7.34 22.68
N HIS A 272 15.15 -6.74 22.29
CA HIS A 272 14.76 -5.38 22.67
C HIS A 272 13.29 -5.29 23.07
N GLU A 273 12.96 -4.36 23.94
CA GLU A 273 11.60 -3.87 24.12
C GLU A 273 11.37 -2.60 23.31
N PHE A 274 10.14 -2.35 22.91
CA PHE A 274 9.75 -1.12 22.21
C PHE A 274 8.53 -0.48 22.86
N PHE A 275 8.32 0.79 22.57
CA PHE A 275 7.12 1.52 22.99
C PHE A 275 6.18 1.72 21.81
N ILE A 276 4.87 1.56 22.04
CA ILE A 276 3.84 1.95 21.08
C ILE A 276 3.74 3.48 21.07
N THR A 277 4.34 4.12 20.08
CA THR A 277 4.43 5.59 19.99
C THR A 277 3.47 6.20 18.98
N GLY A 278 2.79 5.37 18.17
CA GLY A 278 1.75 5.82 17.25
C GLY A 278 0.88 4.68 16.74
N THR A 279 -0.31 5.07 16.29
CA THR A 279 -1.30 4.21 15.64
C THR A 279 -1.68 4.83 14.30
N ASP A 280 -2.61 4.22 13.57
CA ASP A 280 -3.29 4.81 12.40
C ASP A 280 -4.05 6.10 12.75
N GLY A 281 -4.41 6.29 14.02
CA GLY A 281 -5.00 7.53 14.55
C GLY A 281 -4.00 8.68 14.73
N GLY A 282 -2.70 8.43 14.64
CA GLY A 282 -1.62 9.40 14.86
C GLY A 282 -0.75 9.09 16.07
N PRO A 283 0.03 10.06 16.56
CA PRO A 283 0.97 9.84 17.65
C PRO A 283 0.24 9.59 18.99
N THR A 284 0.73 8.58 19.72
CA THR A 284 0.21 8.23 21.05
C THR A 284 0.65 9.27 22.09
N PRO A 285 -0.25 9.77 22.94
CA PRO A 285 0.13 10.61 24.09
C PRO A 285 1.22 9.95 24.93
N LYS A 286 2.22 10.71 25.39
CA LYS A 286 3.37 10.14 26.11
C LYS A 286 2.96 9.36 27.37
N SER A 287 1.90 9.79 28.04
CA SER A 287 1.34 9.11 29.23
C SER A 287 0.59 7.83 28.93
N ALA A 288 0.30 7.57 27.64
CA ALA A 288 -0.40 6.37 27.16
C ALA A 288 0.50 5.43 26.36
N ARG A 289 1.81 5.62 26.41
CA ARG A 289 2.79 4.70 25.82
C ARG A 289 3.12 3.61 26.82
N TRP A 290 3.17 2.40 26.33
CA TRP A 290 3.52 1.23 27.14
C TRP A 290 4.58 0.40 26.41
N PRO A 291 5.46 -0.29 27.16
CA PRO A 291 6.45 -1.18 26.58
C PRO A 291 5.82 -2.50 26.16
N GLU A 292 6.30 -3.03 25.04
CA GLU A 292 5.97 -4.37 24.56
C GLU A 292 7.20 -4.99 23.90
N ILE A 293 7.17 -6.30 23.75
CA ILE A 293 8.11 -7.07 22.93
C ILE A 293 7.41 -7.72 21.73
N THR A 294 6.07 -7.72 21.76
CA THR A 294 5.22 -8.23 20.67
C THR A 294 3.96 -7.37 20.58
N ALA A 295 3.77 -6.73 19.45
CA ALA A 295 2.59 -5.91 19.17
C ALA A 295 1.67 -6.61 18.17
N ASP A 296 0.40 -6.80 18.52
CA ASP A 296 -0.60 -7.25 17.54
C ASP A 296 -1.02 -6.10 16.63
N ILE A 297 -0.99 -6.34 15.32
CA ILE A 297 -1.43 -5.39 14.31
C ILE A 297 -2.63 -5.98 13.59
N ALA A 298 -3.80 -5.44 13.84
CA ALA A 298 -5.03 -5.89 13.22
C ALA A 298 -5.08 -5.50 11.74
N VAL A 299 -5.96 -6.18 11.00
CA VAL A 299 -6.20 -5.91 9.57
C VAL A 299 -6.56 -4.43 9.35
N GLY A 300 -5.90 -3.79 8.41
CA GLY A 300 -6.10 -2.38 8.07
C GLY A 300 -5.48 -1.39 9.06
N GLN A 301 -4.77 -1.84 10.09
CA GLN A 301 -4.16 -0.97 11.09
C GLN A 301 -2.70 -0.64 10.80
N MET A 302 -2.28 0.51 11.33
CA MET A 302 -0.89 0.93 11.41
C MET A 302 -0.42 0.94 12.87
N ARG A 303 0.84 0.59 13.11
CA ARG A 303 1.52 0.77 14.40
C ARG A 303 2.86 1.44 14.19
N GLN A 304 3.24 2.27 15.14
CA GLN A 304 4.56 2.87 15.24
C GLN A 304 5.22 2.39 16.53
N LEU A 305 6.38 1.77 16.38
CA LEU A 305 7.16 1.16 17.45
C LEU A 305 8.49 1.90 17.53
N ASP A 306 8.83 2.47 18.67
CA ASP A 306 10.10 3.16 18.89
C ASP A 306 10.91 2.41 19.97
N PHE A 307 12.19 2.18 19.73
CA PHE A 307 13.12 1.54 20.64
C PHE A 307 14.54 2.13 20.51
N VAL A 308 15.41 1.73 21.43
CA VAL A 308 16.84 2.03 21.38
C VAL A 308 17.57 0.73 21.07
N ALA A 309 18.45 0.75 20.08
CA ALA A 309 19.29 -0.40 19.72
C ALA A 309 20.50 -0.46 20.67
N ASP A 310 20.27 -0.86 21.91
CA ASP A 310 21.28 -0.81 23.00
C ASP A 310 22.09 -2.10 23.16
N GLU A 311 21.64 -3.19 22.53
CA GLU A 311 22.41 -4.44 22.49
C GLU A 311 23.10 -4.63 21.13
N GLU A 312 24.20 -5.36 21.15
CA GLU A 312 24.96 -5.73 19.94
C GLU A 312 24.61 -7.16 19.52
N GLY A 313 24.47 -7.37 18.23
CA GLY A 313 24.20 -8.68 17.66
C GLY A 313 23.50 -8.60 16.30
N ASP A 314 23.19 -9.76 15.75
CA ASP A 314 22.46 -9.92 14.49
C ASP A 314 20.98 -10.22 14.76
#